data_bed1d1354af58739c6dc86777477df20
#
_entry.id   bed1d1354af58739c6dc86777477df20
#
_cell.length_a   1.000
_cell.length_b   1.000
_cell.length_c   1.000
_cell.angle_alpha   90.00
_cell.angle_beta   90.00
_cell.angle_gamma   90.00
#
_symmetry.space_group_name_H-M   'P 1'
#
loop_
_entity.id
_entity.type
_entity.pdbx_description
1 polymer ?
#
loop_
_entity_poly.entity_id
_entity_poly.type
_entity_poly.pdbx_seq_one_letter_code
_entity_poly.pdbx_strand_id
1 'polypeptide(L)'
;MIVLGIDPGTAALGWGVIDRTGAALRLIDMGCLETSPTLGLPERLLAIHRFLADLIARHDPDIVAVERLFFSRNAQTAFAVGQARGVVLLAAAESSRIVREATPNEVKLAVTGSGSADKEQVGRMVAVCLGLSAVPRPDDAADALAVAIWAANSERSDGRETPGAAVMDRAAVAPMARGESSYDRAVREAVARERKAGARS
;
A
#
# COMPACT_ATOMS: atom_id res chain seq x y z
N MET A 1 -17.04 8.66 1.13
CA MET A 1 -15.56 8.58 0.98
C MET A 1 -15.18 7.12 0.92
N ILE A 2 -14.56 6.72 -0.19
CA ILE A 2 -14.16 5.33 -0.41
C ILE A 2 -12.70 5.15 -0.02
N VAL A 3 -12.41 4.16 0.81
CA VAL A 3 -11.06 3.85 1.28
C VAL A 3 -10.70 2.42 0.88
N LEU A 4 -9.58 2.27 0.20
CA LEU A 4 -8.96 0.99 -0.12
C LEU A 4 -7.83 0.74 0.86
N GLY A 5 -7.97 -0.27 1.72
CA GLY A 5 -6.90 -0.74 2.60
C GLY A 5 -6.15 -1.91 1.97
N ILE A 6 -4.84 -1.93 2.15
CA ILE A 6 -3.95 -2.97 1.62
C ILE A 6 -3.03 -3.49 2.73
N ASP A 7 -2.98 -4.81 2.85
CA ASP A 7 -1.95 -5.55 3.59
C ASP A 7 -0.97 -6.17 2.58
N PRO A 8 0.24 -5.59 2.41
CA PRO A 8 1.13 -5.95 1.30
C PRO A 8 1.92 -7.22 1.59
N GLY A 9 1.79 -8.20 0.71
CA GLY A 9 2.63 -9.40 0.66
C GLY A 9 2.88 -9.85 -0.79
N THR A 10 4.03 -10.50 -1.04
CA THR A 10 4.31 -11.03 -2.38
C THR A 10 3.64 -12.38 -2.63
N ALA A 11 3.38 -13.18 -1.61
CA ALA A 11 2.67 -14.47 -1.73
C ALA A 11 1.15 -14.26 -1.70
N ALA A 12 0.70 -13.45 -0.77
CA ALA A 12 -0.67 -13.06 -0.56
C ALA A 12 -0.70 -11.55 -0.33
N LEU A 13 -1.62 -10.85 -0.97
CA LEU A 13 -1.87 -9.44 -0.79
C LEU A 13 -3.33 -9.28 -0.38
N GLY A 14 -3.56 -8.91 0.87
CA GLY A 14 -4.88 -8.61 1.38
C GLY A 14 -5.36 -7.25 0.91
N TRP A 15 -6.66 -7.14 0.61
CA TRP A 15 -7.29 -5.88 0.25
C TRP A 15 -8.71 -5.78 0.78
N GLY A 16 -9.14 -4.56 1.09
CA GLY A 16 -10.50 -4.29 1.55
C GLY A 16 -10.93 -2.88 1.20
N VAL A 17 -12.15 -2.75 0.67
CA VAL A 17 -12.75 -1.47 0.25
C VAL A 17 -13.93 -1.17 1.16
N ILE A 18 -13.92 0.00 1.77
CA ILE A 18 -15.01 0.47 2.63
C ILE A 18 -15.53 1.82 2.16
N ASP A 19 -16.82 2.05 2.35
CA ASP A 19 -17.41 3.39 2.24
C ASP A 19 -17.62 3.98 3.63
N ARG A 20 -17.22 5.23 3.78
CA ARG A 20 -17.51 6.04 4.95
C ARG A 20 -18.52 7.13 4.63
N THR A 21 -19.67 7.06 5.29
CA THR A 21 -20.70 8.09 5.23
C THR A 21 -20.97 8.63 6.63
N GLY A 22 -20.47 9.85 6.92
CA GLY A 22 -20.52 10.43 8.26
C GLY A 22 -19.69 9.61 9.26
N ALA A 23 -20.35 9.02 10.26
CA ALA A 23 -19.73 8.13 11.24
C ALA A 23 -19.83 6.63 10.87
N ALA A 24 -20.68 6.29 9.91
CA ALA A 24 -20.92 4.90 9.51
C ALA A 24 -19.84 4.42 8.53
N LEU A 25 -19.38 3.18 8.76
CA LEU A 25 -18.50 2.45 7.87
C LEU A 25 -19.25 1.26 7.28
N ARG A 26 -19.12 1.04 6.00
CA ARG A 26 -19.76 -0.06 5.29
C ARG A 26 -18.74 -0.79 4.41
N LEU A 27 -18.73 -2.11 4.48
CA LEU A 27 -17.95 -2.93 3.55
C LEU A 27 -18.55 -2.79 2.12
N ILE A 28 -17.68 -2.51 1.15
CA ILE A 28 -18.01 -2.57 -0.28
C ILE A 28 -17.53 -3.89 -0.86
N ASP A 29 -16.23 -4.21 -0.67
CA ASP A 29 -15.59 -5.37 -1.26
C ASP A 29 -14.34 -5.74 -0.46
N MET A 30 -13.91 -7.00 -0.55
CA MET A 30 -12.68 -7.47 0.11
C MET A 30 -12.17 -8.75 -0.52
N GLY A 31 -10.90 -9.05 -0.33
CA GLY A 31 -10.31 -10.30 -0.77
C GLY A 31 -8.82 -10.41 -0.53
N CYS A 32 -8.25 -11.42 -1.14
CA CYS A 32 -6.82 -11.67 -1.14
C CYS A 32 -6.37 -12.06 -2.54
N LEU A 33 -5.34 -11.41 -3.05
CA LEU A 33 -4.64 -11.85 -4.25
C LEU A 33 -3.53 -12.81 -3.87
N GLU A 34 -3.63 -14.05 -4.28
CA GLU A 34 -2.56 -15.02 -4.18
C GLU A 34 -1.74 -15.07 -5.47
N THR A 35 -0.43 -15.02 -5.35
CA THR A 35 0.47 -15.19 -6.50
C THR A 35 1.09 -16.58 -6.48
N SER A 36 1.20 -17.21 -7.65
CA SER A 36 1.74 -18.57 -7.76
C SER A 36 3.19 -18.64 -7.22
N PRO A 37 3.54 -19.65 -6.40
CA PRO A 37 4.92 -19.87 -5.96
C PRO A 37 5.86 -20.28 -7.10
N THR A 38 5.32 -20.70 -8.26
CA THR A 38 6.10 -21.07 -9.45
C THR A 38 6.58 -19.86 -10.24
N LEU A 39 6.00 -18.67 -10.00
CA LEU A 39 6.41 -17.43 -10.64
C LEU A 39 7.63 -16.84 -9.95
N GLY A 40 8.54 -16.28 -10.74
CA GLY A 40 9.60 -15.45 -10.25
C GLY A 40 9.08 -14.16 -9.60
N LEU A 41 9.93 -13.51 -8.80
CA LEU A 41 9.55 -12.30 -8.10
C LEU A 41 9.08 -11.17 -9.04
N PRO A 42 9.75 -10.89 -10.19
CA PRO A 42 9.28 -9.85 -11.12
C PRO A 42 7.86 -10.09 -11.64
N GLU A 43 7.54 -11.34 -12.00
CA GLU A 43 6.22 -11.72 -12.50
C GLU A 43 5.15 -11.58 -11.41
N ARG A 44 5.49 -11.91 -10.16
CA ARG A 44 4.58 -11.73 -9.02
C ARG A 44 4.30 -10.25 -8.76
N LEU A 45 5.34 -9.40 -8.78
CA LEU A 45 5.18 -7.96 -8.62
C LEU A 45 4.35 -7.35 -9.76
N LEU A 46 4.54 -7.82 -10.99
CA LEU A 46 3.73 -7.39 -12.14
C LEU A 46 2.26 -7.80 -11.99
N ALA A 47 1.99 -9.01 -11.50
CA ALA A 47 0.63 -9.47 -11.22
C ALA A 47 -0.05 -8.61 -10.15
N ILE A 48 0.68 -8.29 -9.08
CA ILE A 48 0.21 -7.38 -8.01
C ILE A 48 -0.10 -6.00 -8.58
N HIS A 49 0.80 -5.43 -9.38
CA HIS A 49 0.60 -4.11 -9.97
C HIS A 49 -0.66 -4.05 -10.84
N ARG A 50 -0.82 -5.01 -11.76
CA ARG A 50 -1.99 -5.07 -12.65
C ARG A 50 -3.29 -5.21 -11.86
N PHE A 51 -3.30 -6.11 -10.88
CA PHE A 51 -4.45 -6.30 -10.00
C PHE A 51 -4.83 -5.01 -9.26
N LEU A 52 -3.85 -4.31 -8.69
CA LEU A 52 -4.08 -3.04 -7.98
C LEU A 52 -4.60 -1.95 -8.91
N ALA A 53 -4.06 -1.83 -10.13
CA ALA A 53 -4.54 -0.89 -11.13
C ALA A 53 -6.03 -1.14 -11.47
N ASP A 54 -6.39 -2.41 -11.69
CA ASP A 54 -7.78 -2.81 -11.97
C ASP A 54 -8.70 -2.57 -10.75
N LEU A 55 -8.22 -2.86 -9.54
CA LEU A 55 -8.96 -2.66 -8.30
C LEU A 55 -9.23 -1.17 -8.04
N ILE A 56 -8.22 -0.32 -8.21
CA ILE A 56 -8.33 1.13 -8.07
C ILE A 56 -9.27 1.70 -9.14
N ALA A 57 -9.16 1.25 -10.40
CA ALA A 57 -10.05 1.69 -11.47
C ALA A 57 -11.51 1.29 -11.24
N ARG A 58 -11.75 0.11 -10.66
CA ARG A 58 -13.09 -0.42 -10.37
C ARG A 58 -13.79 0.32 -9.25
N HIS A 59 -13.08 0.57 -8.16
CA HIS A 59 -13.68 1.11 -6.93
C HIS A 59 -13.51 2.62 -6.77
N ASP A 60 -12.67 3.24 -7.56
CA ASP A 60 -12.37 4.69 -7.57
C ASP A 60 -12.15 5.25 -6.15
N PRO A 61 -11.23 4.66 -5.33
CA PRO A 61 -11.07 5.07 -3.94
C PRO A 61 -10.50 6.48 -3.83
N ASP A 62 -10.98 7.24 -2.84
CA ASP A 62 -10.42 8.54 -2.49
C ASP A 62 -9.03 8.37 -1.85
N ILE A 63 -8.86 7.30 -1.06
CA ILE A 63 -7.64 7.01 -0.29
C ILE A 63 -7.21 5.57 -0.51
N VAL A 64 -5.92 5.35 -0.75
CA VAL A 64 -5.25 4.05 -0.64
C VAL A 64 -4.44 4.04 0.65
N ALA A 65 -4.84 3.19 1.59
CA ALA A 65 -4.19 3.03 2.87
C ALA A 65 -3.35 1.74 2.88
N VAL A 66 -2.12 1.82 3.36
CA VAL A 66 -1.21 0.68 3.40
C VAL A 66 -0.49 0.59 4.74
N GLU A 67 -0.28 -0.64 5.22
CA GLU A 67 0.47 -0.83 6.44
C GLU A 67 1.96 -0.50 6.23
N ARG A 68 2.53 0.27 7.16
CA ARG A 68 3.96 0.61 7.15
C ARG A 68 4.76 -0.59 7.66
N LEU A 69 5.79 -0.95 6.90
CA LEU A 69 6.71 -2.01 7.34
C LEU A 69 7.35 -1.68 8.68
N PHE A 70 7.18 -2.61 9.62
CA PHE A 70 8.02 -2.66 10.81
C PHE A 70 9.10 -3.72 10.59
N PHE A 71 10.36 -3.39 10.84
CA PHE A 71 11.46 -4.34 10.68
C PHE A 71 11.22 -5.58 11.53
N SER A 72 10.90 -6.69 10.89
CA SER A 72 10.81 -7.99 11.53
C SER A 72 12.21 -8.59 11.68
N ARG A 73 12.36 -9.56 12.59
CA ARG A 73 13.63 -10.29 12.79
C ARG A 73 14.10 -11.05 11.54
N ASN A 74 13.23 -11.26 10.55
CA ASN A 74 13.56 -11.95 9.31
C ASN A 74 13.69 -10.94 8.16
N ALA A 75 14.92 -10.62 7.78
CA ALA A 75 15.24 -9.67 6.72
C ALA A 75 14.67 -10.10 5.35
N GLN A 76 14.65 -11.40 5.03
CA GLN A 76 14.15 -11.88 3.73
C GLN A 76 12.64 -11.61 3.58
N THR A 77 11.86 -11.88 4.63
CA THR A 77 10.42 -11.57 4.62
C THR A 77 10.18 -10.07 4.53
N ALA A 78 10.95 -9.25 5.27
CA ALA A 78 10.84 -7.79 5.22
C ALA A 78 11.14 -7.23 3.83
N PHE A 79 12.12 -7.81 3.11
CA PHE A 79 12.44 -7.42 1.74
C PHE A 79 11.28 -7.69 0.78
N ALA A 80 10.70 -8.89 0.83
CA ALA A 80 9.60 -9.28 -0.05
C ALA A 80 8.35 -8.40 0.17
N VAL A 81 8.00 -8.14 1.44
CA VAL A 81 6.89 -7.24 1.79
C VAL A 81 7.20 -5.81 1.35
N GLY A 82 8.45 -5.33 1.53
CA GLY A 82 8.89 -4.01 1.07
C GLY A 82 8.73 -3.81 -0.44
N GLN A 83 9.04 -4.83 -1.23
CA GLN A 83 8.87 -4.81 -2.67
C GLN A 83 7.38 -4.76 -3.07
N ALA A 84 6.53 -5.59 -2.46
CA ALA A 84 5.08 -5.54 -2.69
C ALA A 84 4.51 -4.17 -2.30
N ARG A 85 4.91 -3.63 -1.14
CA ARG A 85 4.51 -2.29 -0.70
C ARG A 85 4.93 -1.20 -1.69
N GLY A 86 6.15 -1.27 -2.25
CA GLY A 86 6.61 -0.35 -3.29
C GLY A 86 5.69 -0.34 -4.51
N VAL A 87 5.20 -1.51 -4.92
CA VAL A 87 4.23 -1.66 -6.01
C VAL A 87 2.87 -1.05 -5.65
N VAL A 88 2.40 -1.20 -4.39
CA VAL A 88 1.15 -0.54 -3.92
C VAL A 88 1.26 0.98 -4.03
N LEU A 89 2.38 1.55 -3.54
CA LEU A 89 2.62 2.99 -3.61
C LEU A 89 2.68 3.51 -5.05
N LEU A 90 3.33 2.74 -5.95
CA LEU A 90 3.42 3.07 -7.37
C LEU A 90 2.03 3.08 -8.02
N ALA A 91 1.23 2.03 -7.85
CA ALA A 91 -0.12 1.94 -8.42
C ALA A 91 -1.04 3.07 -7.92
N ALA A 92 -0.96 3.41 -6.64
CA ALA A 92 -1.69 4.53 -6.07
C ALA A 92 -1.26 5.88 -6.67
N ALA A 93 0.06 6.10 -6.84
CA ALA A 93 0.62 7.31 -7.43
C ALA A 93 0.23 7.47 -8.91
N GLU A 94 0.33 6.40 -9.72
CA GLU A 94 -0.10 6.39 -11.12
C GLU A 94 -1.58 6.75 -11.27
N SER A 95 -2.41 6.31 -10.31
CA SER A 95 -3.84 6.61 -10.27
C SER A 95 -4.16 7.94 -9.58
N SER A 96 -3.16 8.73 -9.19
CA SER A 96 -3.30 10.01 -8.48
C SER A 96 -4.15 9.91 -7.20
N ARG A 97 -4.04 8.81 -6.46
CA ARG A 97 -4.77 8.61 -5.19
C ARG A 97 -3.98 9.12 -4.01
N ILE A 98 -4.71 9.59 -3.01
CA ILE A 98 -4.12 9.96 -1.72
C ILE A 98 -3.62 8.68 -1.05
N VAL A 99 -2.35 8.67 -0.63
CA VAL A 99 -1.77 7.54 0.12
C VAL A 99 -1.73 7.88 1.61
N ARG A 100 -2.15 6.92 2.44
CA ARG A 100 -2.01 6.95 3.90
C ARG A 100 -1.26 5.71 4.37
N GLU A 101 -0.36 5.90 5.33
CA GLU A 101 0.46 4.80 5.85
C GLU A 101 0.35 4.72 7.37
N ALA A 102 -0.03 3.55 7.87
CA ALA A 102 -0.16 3.26 9.29
C ALA A 102 0.90 2.28 9.79
N THR A 103 1.35 2.46 11.01
CA THR A 103 2.05 1.40 11.74
C THR A 103 1.05 0.36 12.27
N PRO A 104 1.49 -0.91 12.52
CA PRO A 104 0.64 -1.93 13.13
C PRO A 104 -0.04 -1.47 14.43
N ASN A 105 0.67 -0.70 15.25
CA ASN A 105 0.13 -0.18 16.50
C ASN A 105 -0.96 0.86 16.29
N GLU A 106 -0.81 1.75 15.32
CA GLU A 106 -1.84 2.74 14.96
C GLU A 106 -3.11 2.06 14.48
N VAL A 107 -2.98 1.03 13.62
CA VAL A 107 -4.11 0.22 13.15
C VAL A 107 -4.83 -0.45 14.32
N LYS A 108 -4.10 -1.16 15.18
CA LYS A 108 -4.67 -1.82 16.36
C LYS A 108 -5.39 -0.84 17.27
N LEU A 109 -4.76 0.29 17.59
CA LEU A 109 -5.33 1.32 18.45
C LEU A 109 -6.62 1.89 17.85
N ALA A 110 -6.63 2.19 16.55
CA ALA A 110 -7.79 2.75 15.87
C ALA A 110 -8.99 1.79 15.79
N VAL A 111 -8.73 0.49 15.66
CA VAL A 111 -9.78 -0.53 15.50
C VAL A 111 -10.27 -1.04 16.85
N THR A 112 -9.37 -1.26 17.83
CA THR A 112 -9.70 -1.94 19.09
C THR A 112 -9.62 -1.04 20.33
N GLY A 113 -9.06 0.16 20.20
CA GLY A 113 -8.74 1.04 21.34
C GLY A 113 -7.47 0.59 22.09
N SER A 114 -6.78 -0.47 21.66
CA SER A 114 -5.56 -1.00 22.32
C SER A 114 -4.49 -1.38 21.30
N GLY A 115 -3.31 -0.78 21.41
CA GLY A 115 -2.16 -1.13 20.55
C GLY A 115 -1.59 -2.54 20.81
N SER A 116 -1.94 -3.17 21.95
CA SER A 116 -1.51 -4.53 22.32
C SER A 116 -2.51 -5.62 21.91
N ALA A 117 -3.60 -5.27 21.19
CA ALA A 117 -4.61 -6.22 20.74
C ALA A 117 -3.98 -7.35 19.90
N ASP A 118 -4.45 -8.57 20.14
CA ASP A 118 -4.09 -9.70 19.31
C ASP A 118 -4.86 -9.70 17.97
N LYS A 119 -4.43 -10.57 17.03
CA LYS A 119 -5.02 -10.65 15.70
C LYS A 119 -6.51 -11.01 15.73
N GLU A 120 -6.91 -11.88 16.63
CA GLU A 120 -8.31 -12.31 16.76
C GLU A 120 -9.20 -11.17 17.27
N GLN A 121 -8.71 -10.38 18.24
CA GLN A 121 -9.40 -9.20 18.73
C GLN A 121 -9.58 -8.15 17.60
N VAL A 122 -8.54 -7.90 16.81
CA VAL A 122 -8.62 -7.00 15.65
C VAL A 122 -9.69 -7.49 14.67
N GLY A 123 -9.67 -8.77 14.29
CA GLY A 123 -10.65 -9.34 13.36
C GLY A 123 -12.10 -9.22 13.87
N ARG A 124 -12.35 -9.49 15.17
CA ARG A 124 -13.67 -9.30 15.77
C ARG A 124 -14.11 -7.84 15.73
N MET A 125 -13.22 -6.92 16.02
CA MET A 125 -13.54 -5.49 16.00
C MET A 125 -13.76 -4.96 14.58
N VAL A 126 -13.04 -5.46 13.58
CA VAL A 126 -13.33 -5.18 12.16
C VAL A 126 -14.77 -5.58 11.82
N ALA A 127 -15.21 -6.78 12.22
CA ALA A 127 -16.57 -7.21 12.00
C ALA A 127 -17.58 -6.27 12.67
N VAL A 128 -17.35 -5.87 13.91
CA VAL A 128 -18.21 -4.92 14.64
C VAL A 128 -18.26 -3.56 13.94
N CYS A 129 -17.10 -3.00 13.57
CA CYS A 129 -17.02 -1.68 12.94
C CYS A 129 -17.76 -1.62 11.59
N LEU A 130 -17.77 -2.72 10.86
CA LEU A 130 -18.39 -2.84 9.54
C LEU A 130 -19.79 -3.46 9.58
N GLY A 131 -20.32 -3.82 10.77
CA GLY A 131 -21.63 -4.44 10.93
C GLY A 131 -21.74 -5.84 10.31
N LEU A 132 -20.64 -6.60 10.27
CA LEU A 132 -20.59 -7.94 9.69
C LEU A 132 -21.06 -8.99 10.71
N SER A 133 -21.69 -10.06 10.23
CA SER A 133 -22.15 -11.18 11.04
C SER A 133 -21.06 -12.13 11.50
N ALA A 134 -19.89 -12.09 10.85
CA ALA A 134 -18.72 -12.93 11.13
C ALA A 134 -17.42 -12.17 10.85
N VAL A 135 -16.33 -12.66 11.44
CA VAL A 135 -14.97 -12.16 11.17
C VAL A 135 -14.63 -12.38 9.69
N PRO A 136 -14.15 -11.34 8.98
CA PRO A 136 -13.77 -11.46 7.57
C PRO A 136 -12.72 -12.53 7.33
N ARG A 137 -12.83 -13.21 6.19
CA ARG A 137 -11.87 -14.22 5.73
C ARG A 137 -11.53 -13.98 4.24
N PRO A 138 -10.30 -14.24 3.79
CA PRO A 138 -9.15 -14.74 4.57
C PRO A 138 -8.60 -13.67 5.53
N ASP A 139 -7.66 -14.07 6.39
CA ASP A 139 -7.07 -13.21 7.42
C ASP A 139 -6.42 -11.96 6.84
N ASP A 140 -5.73 -12.08 5.69
CA ASP A 140 -5.10 -10.95 5.00
C ASP A 140 -6.13 -9.88 4.59
N ALA A 141 -7.34 -10.29 4.21
CA ALA A 141 -8.43 -9.36 3.92
C ALA A 141 -8.93 -8.65 5.19
N ALA A 142 -8.98 -9.35 6.33
CA ALA A 142 -9.35 -8.73 7.60
C ALA A 142 -8.29 -7.70 8.05
N ASP A 143 -6.99 -7.99 7.86
CA ASP A 143 -5.90 -7.09 8.17
C ASP A 143 -5.96 -5.83 7.25
N ALA A 144 -6.23 -6.01 5.96
CA ALA A 144 -6.42 -4.91 5.02
C ALA A 144 -7.65 -4.03 5.38
N LEU A 145 -8.77 -4.63 5.80
CA LEU A 145 -9.93 -3.90 6.29
C LEU A 145 -9.62 -3.10 7.56
N ALA A 146 -8.80 -3.62 8.47
CA ALA A 146 -8.36 -2.88 9.65
C ALA A 146 -7.57 -1.62 9.26
N VAL A 147 -6.71 -1.70 8.25
CA VAL A 147 -5.97 -0.56 7.68
C VAL A 147 -6.94 0.46 7.05
N ALA A 148 -7.96 -0.01 6.32
CA ALA A 148 -8.99 0.87 5.75
C ALA A 148 -9.78 1.62 6.83
N ILE A 149 -10.18 0.93 7.91
CA ILE A 149 -10.90 1.53 9.07
C ILE A 149 -10.02 2.58 9.75
N TRP A 150 -8.73 2.30 9.96
CA TRP A 150 -7.80 3.27 10.51
C TRP A 150 -7.75 4.55 9.65
N ALA A 151 -7.56 4.43 8.33
CA ALA A 151 -7.49 5.57 7.44
C ALA A 151 -8.80 6.36 7.43
N ALA A 152 -9.93 5.66 7.35
CA ALA A 152 -11.24 6.29 7.41
C ALA A 152 -11.47 7.07 8.72
N ASN A 153 -10.95 6.62 9.85
CA ASN A 153 -11.10 7.29 11.14
C ASN A 153 -10.10 8.46 11.31
N SER A 154 -8.92 8.37 10.73
CA SER A 154 -7.89 9.42 10.78
C SER A 154 -8.36 10.72 10.13
N GLU A 155 -9.14 10.65 9.06
CA GLU A 155 -9.73 11.82 8.41
C GLU A 155 -10.79 12.56 9.29
N ARG A 156 -11.23 11.96 10.40
CA ARG A 156 -12.14 12.63 11.36
C ARG A 156 -11.39 13.58 12.31
N SER A 157 -10.11 13.32 12.52
CA SER A 157 -9.28 14.06 13.47
C SER A 157 -8.67 15.32 12.86
N ASP A 158 -8.65 15.41 11.53
CA ASP A 158 -7.86 16.40 10.80
C ASP A 158 -8.68 17.60 10.32
N GLY A 159 -9.19 18.37 11.29
CA GLY A 159 -9.10 19.82 11.19
C GLY A 159 -7.66 20.30 11.43
N ARG A 160 -6.69 19.39 11.53
CA ARG A 160 -5.24 19.64 11.65
C ARG A 160 -4.49 18.63 10.78
N GLU A 161 -3.72 19.13 9.84
CA GLU A 161 -2.77 18.36 9.04
C GLU A 161 -1.85 17.55 9.95
N THR A 162 -1.93 16.21 9.89
CA THR A 162 -0.94 15.35 10.55
C THR A 162 0.36 15.40 9.75
N PRO A 163 1.52 15.68 10.40
CA PRO A 163 2.81 15.58 9.73
C PRO A 163 3.05 14.11 9.33
N GLY A 164 2.96 13.82 8.05
CA GLY A 164 3.15 12.48 7.49
C GLY A 164 2.18 12.14 6.35
N ALA A 165 1.16 12.93 6.13
CA ALA A 165 0.37 12.89 4.93
C ALA A 165 1.18 13.51 3.78
N ALA A 166 1.93 12.68 3.04
CA ALA A 166 2.44 13.13 1.75
C ALA A 166 1.23 13.25 0.81
N VAL A 167 0.59 14.42 0.83
CA VAL A 167 -0.23 14.86 -0.31
C VAL A 167 0.78 15.00 -1.44
N MET A 168 0.81 14.06 -2.37
CA MET A 168 1.50 14.28 -3.63
C MET A 168 0.77 15.44 -4.31
N ASP A 169 1.36 16.64 -4.22
CA ASP A 169 0.91 17.78 -5.00
C ASP A 169 0.96 17.37 -6.47
N ARG A 170 -0.18 17.42 -7.16
CA ARG A 170 -0.28 17.17 -8.61
C ARG A 170 0.74 17.99 -9.42
N ALA A 171 1.22 19.09 -8.88
CA ALA A 171 2.28 19.90 -9.47
C ALA A 171 3.68 19.28 -9.34
N ALA A 172 3.91 18.38 -8.37
CA ALA A 172 5.22 17.76 -8.16
C ALA A 172 5.50 16.57 -9.11
N VAL A 173 4.49 16.06 -9.80
CA VAL A 173 4.59 15.02 -10.83
C VAL A 173 4.43 15.65 -12.24
N ALA A 174 4.83 16.90 -12.42
CA ALA A 174 5.09 17.40 -13.76
C ALA A 174 6.13 16.46 -14.41
N PRO A 175 5.94 16.01 -15.68
CA PRO A 175 6.96 15.25 -16.34
C PRO A 175 8.25 16.05 -16.21
N MET A 176 9.24 15.49 -15.49
CA MET A 176 10.56 16.10 -15.43
C MET A 176 10.96 16.35 -16.88
N ALA A 177 11.03 17.64 -17.26
CA ALA A 177 11.63 18.02 -18.51
C ALA A 177 12.95 17.24 -18.55
N ARG A 178 13.19 16.48 -19.61
CA ARG A 178 14.33 15.60 -19.80
C ARG A 178 15.62 16.42 -19.77
N GLY A 179 15.98 16.94 -18.60
CA GLY A 179 17.30 17.38 -18.26
C GLY A 179 18.05 16.15 -17.78
N GLU A 180 19.16 15.87 -18.43
CA GLU A 180 20.02 14.75 -18.08
C GLU A 180 20.37 14.82 -16.60
N SER A 181 19.99 13.77 -15.84
CA SER A 181 20.33 13.70 -14.41
C SER A 181 21.83 13.54 -14.21
N SER A 182 22.34 13.89 -13.03
CA SER A 182 23.75 13.64 -12.67
C SER A 182 24.12 12.15 -12.80
N TYR A 183 23.17 11.26 -12.56
CA TYR A 183 23.30 9.83 -12.75
C TYR A 183 23.42 9.44 -14.24
N ASP A 184 22.54 9.96 -15.11
CA ASP A 184 22.59 9.69 -16.56
C ASP A 184 23.91 10.17 -17.17
N ARG A 185 24.42 11.31 -16.69
CA ARG A 185 25.73 11.85 -17.10
C ARG A 185 26.86 10.91 -16.65
N ALA A 186 26.85 10.46 -15.40
CA ALA A 186 27.86 9.54 -14.87
C ALA A 186 27.86 8.19 -15.61
N VAL A 187 26.70 7.61 -15.90
CA VAL A 187 26.56 6.37 -16.66
C VAL A 187 27.11 6.55 -18.08
N ARG A 188 26.75 7.65 -18.76
CA ARG A 188 27.24 7.93 -20.12
C ARG A 188 28.75 8.13 -20.16
N GLU A 189 29.33 8.82 -19.18
CA GLU A 189 30.78 8.99 -19.08
C GLU A 189 31.50 7.66 -18.82
N ALA A 190 30.94 6.79 -17.97
CA ALA A 190 31.50 5.45 -17.72
C ALA A 190 31.49 4.60 -18.98
N VAL A 191 30.38 4.53 -19.70
CA VAL A 191 30.26 3.81 -20.97
C VAL A 191 31.19 4.38 -22.05
N ALA A 192 31.38 5.69 -22.10
CA ALA A 192 32.32 6.33 -23.04
C ALA A 192 33.78 5.98 -22.75
N ARG A 193 34.15 5.84 -21.47
CA ARG A 193 35.50 5.40 -21.05
C ARG A 193 35.79 3.95 -21.43
N GLU A 194 34.83 3.05 -21.24
CA GLU A 194 34.93 1.63 -21.62
C GLU A 194 35.12 1.47 -23.14
N ARG A 195 34.31 2.20 -23.94
CA ARG A 195 34.46 2.18 -25.41
C ARG A 195 35.82 2.69 -25.89
N LYS A 196 36.40 3.69 -25.23
CA LYS A 196 37.75 4.17 -25.56
C LYS A 196 38.85 3.21 -25.15
N ALA A 197 38.66 2.46 -24.06
CA ALA A 197 39.60 1.44 -23.59
C ALA A 197 39.60 0.22 -24.52
N GLY A 198 38.42 -0.24 -24.97
CA GLY A 198 38.26 -1.37 -25.90
C GLY A 198 38.73 -1.09 -27.35
N ALA A 199 38.84 0.19 -27.76
CA ALA A 199 39.31 0.56 -29.09
C ALA A 199 40.85 0.69 -29.20
N ARG A 200 41.58 0.43 -28.12
CA ARG A 200 43.05 0.48 -28.06
C ARG A 200 43.72 -0.89 -27.89
N SER A 201 42.94 -1.96 -27.96
CA SER A 201 43.38 -3.37 -28.01
C SER A 201 43.14 -3.92 -29.42
#